data_cda4a999e7b54fc1e8428cd769e6cc1a
#
_entry.id   cda4a999e7b54fc1e8428cd769e6cc1a
#
_cell.length_a   1.000
_cell.length_b   1.000
_cell.length_c   1.000
_cell.angle_alpha   90.00
_cell.angle_beta   90.00
_cell.angle_gamma   90.00
#
_symmetry.space_group_name_H-M   'P 1'
#
loop_
_entity.id
_entity.type
_entity.pdbx_description
1 polymer ?
#
loop_
_entity_poly.entity_id
_entity_poly.type
_entity_poly.pdbx_seq_one_letter_code
_entity_poly.pdbx_strand_id
1 'polypeptide(L)'
;MTPEQTKRFKYWQTRTIIATMVGYALFYFVRKNFSLAMPGLEADLGISKTSLGIFLTLNGVVYGLSRFVNGILADRMNARWYMAIGLALCALANFAFGFGEDVSYWITGQHDGSQFTNTMILFMGIMWVINGMLQGTGFPPCARLLTHWIPPTELAPKMSVWNTSHSIG
;
A
#
# COMPACT_ATOMS: atom_id res chain seq x y z
N MET A 1 7.65 -2.78 37.65
CA MET A 1 6.35 -2.23 37.25
C MET A 1 5.30 -2.62 38.30
N THR A 2 4.42 -1.70 38.67
CA THR A 2 3.28 -2.02 39.52
C THR A 2 2.27 -2.86 38.73
N PRO A 3 1.36 -3.63 39.40
CA PRO A 3 0.32 -4.39 38.70
C PRO A 3 -0.53 -3.55 37.75
N GLU A 4 -0.81 -2.31 38.16
CA GLU A 4 -1.59 -1.36 37.35
C GLU A 4 -0.83 -0.88 36.10
N GLN A 5 0.46 -0.58 36.24
CA GLN A 5 1.32 -0.22 35.12
C GLN A 5 1.45 -1.37 34.11
N THR A 6 1.53 -2.61 34.59
CA THR A 6 1.59 -3.81 33.75
C THR A 6 0.30 -4.00 32.96
N LYS A 7 -0.87 -3.79 33.60
CA LYS A 7 -2.20 -3.86 32.94
C LYS A 7 -2.32 -2.80 31.86
N ARG A 8 -1.91 -1.57 32.13
CA ARG A 8 -1.93 -0.46 31.18
C ARG A 8 -0.98 -0.70 30.00
N PHE A 9 0.21 -1.22 30.26
CA PHE A 9 1.18 -1.58 29.22
C PHE A 9 0.61 -2.66 28.27
N LYS A 10 0.08 -3.76 28.81
CA LYS A 10 -0.55 -4.83 28.01
C LYS A 10 -1.71 -4.33 27.17
N TYR A 11 -2.53 -3.44 27.72
CA TYR A 11 -3.63 -2.83 26.97
C TYR A 11 -3.14 -2.06 25.73
N TRP A 12 -2.15 -1.19 25.89
CA TRP A 12 -1.59 -0.43 24.78
C TRP A 12 -0.81 -1.30 23.79
N GLN A 13 -0.10 -2.30 24.27
CA GLN A 13 0.59 -3.28 23.44
C GLN A 13 -0.40 -3.99 22.50
N THR A 14 -1.50 -4.51 23.03
CA THR A 14 -2.54 -5.21 22.25
C THR A 14 -3.17 -4.27 21.22
N ARG A 15 -3.53 -3.05 21.62
CA ARG A 15 -4.07 -2.04 20.70
C ARG A 15 -3.10 -1.69 19.56
N THR A 16 -1.83 -1.57 19.87
CA THR A 16 -0.80 -1.27 18.84
C THR A 16 -0.67 -2.43 17.86
N ILE A 17 -0.64 -3.66 18.35
CA ILE A 17 -0.58 -4.85 17.49
C ILE A 17 -1.80 -4.90 16.56
N ILE A 18 -3.01 -4.79 17.11
CA ILE A 18 -4.25 -4.84 16.31
C ILE A 18 -4.30 -3.67 15.30
N ALA A 19 -4.00 -2.46 15.74
CA ALA A 19 -4.03 -1.29 14.84
C ALA A 19 -3.05 -1.41 13.68
N THR A 20 -1.83 -1.91 13.95
CA THR A 20 -0.83 -2.13 12.89
C THR A 20 -1.20 -3.32 11.99
N MET A 21 -1.82 -4.37 12.53
CA MET A 21 -2.36 -5.50 11.73
C MET A 21 -3.43 -5.02 10.75
N VAL A 22 -4.43 -4.31 11.25
CA VAL A 22 -5.53 -3.78 10.42
C VAL A 22 -4.99 -2.82 9.37
N GLY A 23 -4.17 -1.85 9.77
CA GLY A 23 -3.58 -0.90 8.83
C GLY A 23 -2.73 -1.59 7.75
N TYR A 24 -1.96 -2.61 8.11
CA TYR A 24 -1.14 -3.35 7.15
C TYR A 24 -1.98 -4.23 6.22
N ALA A 25 -3.05 -4.85 6.72
CA ALA A 25 -4.02 -5.57 5.90
C ALA A 25 -4.68 -4.64 4.87
N LEU A 26 -5.03 -3.40 5.25
CA LEU A 26 -5.57 -2.42 4.34
C LEU A 26 -4.57 -2.02 3.23
N PHE A 27 -3.27 -1.93 3.51
CA PHE A 27 -2.26 -1.74 2.47
C PHE A 27 -2.26 -2.88 1.46
N TYR A 28 -2.41 -4.14 1.91
CA TYR A 28 -2.51 -5.28 1.01
C TYR A 28 -3.80 -5.30 0.21
N PHE A 29 -4.90 -4.94 0.83
CA PHE A 29 -6.18 -4.79 0.14
C PHE A 29 -6.07 -3.82 -1.04
N VAL A 30 -5.51 -2.63 -0.80
CA VAL A 30 -5.29 -1.61 -1.84
C VAL A 30 -4.30 -2.08 -2.93
N ARG A 31 -3.33 -2.93 -2.59
CA ARG A 31 -2.36 -3.49 -3.54
C ARG A 31 -2.96 -4.57 -4.45
N LYS A 32 -3.80 -5.42 -3.91
CA LYS A 32 -4.36 -6.58 -4.62
C LYS A 32 -5.42 -6.20 -5.66
N ASN A 33 -6.05 -5.06 -5.51
CA ASN A 33 -7.10 -4.55 -6.41
C ASN A 33 -6.68 -4.59 -7.87
N PHE A 34 -5.46 -4.21 -8.18
CA PHE A 34 -5.00 -4.16 -9.56
C PHE A 34 -5.01 -5.54 -10.22
N SER A 35 -4.50 -6.57 -9.53
CA SER A 35 -4.49 -7.94 -10.07
C SER A 35 -5.91 -8.47 -10.34
N LEU A 36 -6.88 -8.07 -9.52
CA LEU A 36 -8.29 -8.43 -9.70
C LEU A 36 -8.93 -7.64 -10.86
N ALA A 37 -8.50 -6.40 -11.09
CA ALA A 37 -9.01 -5.55 -12.16
C ALA A 37 -8.40 -5.89 -13.53
N MET A 38 -7.24 -6.56 -13.60
CA MET A 38 -6.54 -6.84 -14.86
C MET A 38 -7.42 -7.45 -15.96
N PRO A 39 -8.27 -8.49 -15.71
CA PRO A 39 -9.10 -9.07 -16.74
C PRO A 39 -10.11 -8.08 -17.32
N GLY A 40 -10.69 -7.20 -16.47
CA GLY A 40 -11.60 -6.14 -16.92
C GLY A 40 -10.85 -5.07 -17.73
N LEU A 41 -9.68 -4.63 -17.27
CA LEU A 41 -8.86 -3.65 -18.00
C LEU A 41 -8.46 -4.14 -19.38
N GLU A 42 -8.21 -5.44 -19.55
CA GLU A 42 -7.95 -6.05 -20.85
C GLU A 42 -9.21 -6.12 -21.72
N ALA A 43 -10.33 -6.59 -21.15
CA ALA A 43 -11.56 -6.83 -21.90
C ALA A 43 -12.29 -5.53 -22.26
N ASP A 44 -12.40 -4.60 -21.32
CA ASP A 44 -13.25 -3.41 -21.47
C ASP A 44 -12.47 -2.21 -22.05
N LEU A 45 -11.19 -2.07 -21.70
CA LEU A 45 -10.36 -0.92 -22.08
C LEU A 45 -9.30 -1.26 -23.14
N GLY A 46 -9.20 -2.53 -23.57
CA GLY A 46 -8.25 -2.97 -24.58
C GLY A 46 -6.78 -2.83 -24.20
N ILE A 47 -6.47 -2.73 -22.90
CA ILE A 47 -5.07 -2.62 -22.41
C ILE A 47 -4.39 -3.97 -22.56
N SER A 48 -3.27 -4.02 -23.27
CA SER A 48 -2.56 -5.27 -23.54
C SER A 48 -2.02 -5.93 -22.26
N LYS A 49 -1.99 -7.26 -22.25
CA LYS A 49 -1.34 -8.04 -21.16
C LYS A 49 0.11 -7.61 -20.91
N THR A 50 0.80 -7.21 -21.95
CA THR A 50 2.19 -6.73 -21.85
C THR A 50 2.25 -5.43 -21.04
N SER A 51 1.37 -4.47 -21.33
CA SER A 51 1.29 -3.21 -20.57
C SER A 51 0.93 -3.45 -19.10
N LEU A 52 -0.05 -4.33 -18.83
CA LEU A 52 -0.42 -4.70 -17.46
C LEU A 52 0.73 -5.42 -16.73
N GLY A 53 1.48 -6.28 -17.42
CA GLY A 53 2.68 -6.93 -16.87
C GLY A 53 3.79 -5.92 -16.53
N ILE A 54 3.99 -4.91 -17.38
CA ILE A 54 4.94 -3.82 -17.11
C ILE A 54 4.53 -3.06 -15.85
N PHE A 55 3.24 -2.75 -15.68
CA PHE A 55 2.75 -2.07 -14.46
C PHE A 55 3.08 -2.87 -13.20
N LEU A 56 2.86 -4.19 -13.21
CA LEU A 56 3.19 -5.05 -12.07
C LEU A 56 4.69 -5.04 -11.77
N THR A 57 5.52 -5.14 -12.80
CA THR A 57 6.98 -5.15 -12.66
C THR A 57 7.48 -3.82 -12.11
N LEU A 58 7.06 -2.70 -12.72
CA LEU A 58 7.44 -1.36 -12.27
C LEU A 58 7.01 -1.10 -10.82
N ASN A 59 5.79 -1.47 -10.48
CA ASN A 59 5.31 -1.35 -9.10
C ASN A 59 6.18 -2.16 -8.12
N GLY A 60 6.53 -3.39 -8.47
CA GLY A 60 7.40 -4.24 -7.65
C GLY A 60 8.78 -3.63 -7.39
N VAL A 61 9.42 -3.12 -8.44
CA VAL A 61 10.74 -2.46 -8.36
C VAL A 61 10.64 -1.18 -7.53
N VAL A 62 9.68 -0.30 -7.86
CA VAL A 62 9.48 0.97 -7.17
C VAL A 62 9.15 0.76 -5.70
N TYR A 63 8.29 -0.19 -5.39
CA TYR A 63 7.96 -0.58 -4.02
C TYR A 63 9.20 -1.07 -3.25
N GLY A 64 10.02 -1.93 -3.87
CA GLY A 64 11.27 -2.41 -3.27
C GLY A 64 12.21 -1.26 -2.91
N LEU A 65 12.49 -0.37 -3.85
CA LEU A 65 13.33 0.82 -3.63
C LEU A 65 12.71 1.77 -2.59
N SER A 66 11.42 2.00 -2.68
CA SER A 66 10.67 2.86 -1.77
C SER A 66 10.78 2.40 -0.31
N ARG A 67 10.82 1.10 -0.04
CA ARG A 67 10.97 0.57 1.33
C ARG A 67 12.25 1.03 2.02
N PHE A 68 13.36 1.16 1.30
CA PHE A 68 14.62 1.66 1.87
C PHE A 68 14.47 3.12 2.30
N VAL A 69 13.96 3.96 1.41
CA VAL A 69 13.75 5.39 1.69
C VAL A 69 12.75 5.57 2.85
N ASN A 70 11.63 4.86 2.77
CA ASN A 70 10.58 4.94 3.80
C ASN A 70 11.02 4.32 5.14
N GLY A 71 11.98 3.40 5.17
CA GLY A 71 12.61 2.92 6.39
C GLY A 71 13.30 4.06 7.15
N ILE A 72 14.14 4.83 6.46
CA ILE A 72 14.85 5.98 7.04
C ILE A 72 13.86 7.07 7.50
N LEU A 73 12.82 7.33 6.71
CA LEU A 73 11.81 8.34 7.06
C LEU A 73 10.95 7.90 8.26
N ALA A 74 10.56 6.65 8.32
CA ALA A 74 9.78 6.10 9.42
C ALA A 74 10.52 6.16 10.77
N ASP A 75 11.86 6.07 10.75
CA ASP A 75 12.67 6.21 11.95
C ASP A 75 12.70 7.65 12.50
N ARG A 76 12.51 8.63 11.65
CA ARG A 76 12.56 10.07 12.00
C ARG A 76 11.19 10.67 12.27
N MET A 77 10.13 10.05 11.78
CA MET A 77 8.76 10.57 11.87
C MET A 77 7.93 9.81 12.90
N ASN A 78 6.77 10.37 13.26
CA ASN A 78 5.81 9.65 14.10
C ASN A 78 5.19 8.49 13.30
N ALA A 79 5.52 7.26 13.68
CA ALA A 79 5.14 6.05 12.97
C ALA A 79 3.63 5.92 12.74
N ARG A 80 2.80 6.39 13.70
CA ARG A 80 1.33 6.34 13.59
C ARG A 80 0.81 7.23 12.46
N TRP A 81 1.23 8.49 12.42
CA TRP A 81 0.82 9.44 11.40
C TRP A 81 1.42 9.07 10.04
N TYR A 82 2.66 8.63 10.03
CA TYR A 82 3.34 8.23 8.81
C TYR A 82 2.60 7.10 8.07
N MET A 83 2.20 6.05 8.81
CA MET A 83 1.41 4.95 8.28
C MET A 83 0.02 5.39 7.81
N ALA A 84 -0.68 6.20 8.60
CA ALA A 84 -2.04 6.66 8.28
C ALA A 84 -2.06 7.54 7.03
N ILE A 85 -1.12 8.49 6.91
CA ILE A 85 -0.99 9.35 5.74
C ILE A 85 -0.61 8.52 4.51
N GLY A 86 0.36 7.60 4.65
CA GLY A 86 0.75 6.72 3.56
C GLY A 86 -0.41 5.89 3.02
N LEU A 87 -1.24 5.31 3.90
CA LEU A 87 -2.43 4.55 3.51
C LEU A 87 -3.48 5.43 2.83
N ALA A 88 -3.74 6.63 3.36
CA ALA A 88 -4.69 7.58 2.75
C ALA A 88 -4.24 8.00 1.34
N LEU A 89 -2.94 8.27 1.16
CA LEU A 89 -2.40 8.61 -0.15
C LEU A 89 -2.43 7.41 -1.12
N CYS A 90 -2.19 6.18 -0.64
CA CYS A 90 -2.40 4.97 -1.44
C CYS A 90 -3.84 4.84 -1.91
N ALA A 91 -4.81 5.07 -1.03
CA ALA A 91 -6.22 5.03 -1.37
C ALA A 91 -6.57 6.08 -2.42
N LEU A 92 -6.06 7.32 -2.27
CA LEU A 92 -6.25 8.39 -3.26
C LEU A 92 -5.62 8.05 -4.62
N ALA A 93 -4.42 7.49 -4.65
CA ALA A 93 -3.78 7.07 -5.90
C ALA A 93 -4.56 5.96 -6.61
N ASN A 94 -5.14 5.00 -5.86
CA ASN A 94 -6.02 3.98 -6.43
C ASN A 94 -7.34 4.56 -6.93
N PHE A 95 -7.90 5.51 -6.20
CA PHE A 95 -9.10 6.20 -6.63
C PHE A 95 -8.85 6.97 -7.94
N ALA A 96 -7.75 7.74 -8.01
CA ALA A 96 -7.35 8.43 -9.22
C ALA A 96 -7.08 7.46 -10.39
N PHE A 97 -6.48 6.30 -10.13
CA PHE A 97 -6.29 5.26 -11.14
C PHE A 97 -7.61 4.83 -11.79
N GLY A 98 -8.70 4.75 -11.02
CA GLY A 98 -10.04 4.40 -11.54
C GLY A 98 -10.62 5.42 -12.51
N PHE A 99 -10.14 6.66 -12.53
CA PHE A 99 -10.55 7.71 -13.48
C PHE A 99 -9.69 7.76 -14.76
N GLY A 100 -8.94 6.71 -15.06
CA GLY A 100 -8.05 6.68 -16.22
C GLY A 100 -8.75 6.96 -17.54
N GLU A 101 -9.94 6.43 -17.73
CA GLU A 101 -10.77 6.65 -18.92
C GLU A 101 -11.26 8.10 -19.01
N ASP A 102 -11.87 8.63 -17.94
CA ASP A 102 -12.38 10.00 -17.89
C ASP A 102 -11.30 11.05 -18.15
N VAL A 103 -10.14 10.87 -17.51
CA VAL A 103 -8.99 11.77 -17.68
C VAL A 103 -8.46 11.71 -19.11
N SER A 104 -8.41 10.52 -19.69
CA SER A 104 -7.95 10.34 -21.08
C SER A 104 -8.91 10.98 -22.08
N TYR A 105 -10.21 10.84 -21.87
CA TYR A 105 -11.21 11.54 -22.64
C TYR A 105 -11.08 13.07 -22.51
N TRP A 106 -10.91 13.56 -21.30
CA TRP A 106 -10.75 15.00 -21.06
C TRP A 106 -9.52 15.60 -21.76
N ILE A 107 -8.42 14.83 -21.85
CA ILE A 107 -7.17 15.26 -22.50
C ILE A 107 -7.26 15.15 -24.02
N THR A 108 -7.82 14.05 -24.54
CA THR A 108 -7.80 13.75 -25.99
C THR A 108 -9.06 14.19 -26.73
N GLY A 109 -10.17 14.40 -26.02
CA GLY A 109 -11.47 14.66 -26.59
C GLY A 109 -12.09 13.47 -27.35
N GLN A 110 -11.53 12.28 -27.23
CA GLN A 110 -11.93 11.06 -27.93
C GLN A 110 -12.18 9.93 -26.94
N HIS A 111 -13.13 9.03 -27.27
CA HIS A 111 -13.42 7.84 -26.45
C HIS A 111 -12.71 6.58 -26.97
N ASP A 112 -12.03 6.64 -28.09
CA ASP A 112 -11.36 5.52 -28.72
C ASP A 112 -10.11 5.98 -29.51
N GLY A 113 -9.40 5.02 -30.07
CA GLY A 113 -8.21 5.27 -30.88
C GLY A 113 -6.89 5.20 -30.10
N SER A 114 -5.80 5.14 -30.84
CA SER A 114 -4.45 4.91 -30.29
C SER A 114 -4.02 6.02 -29.32
N GLN A 115 -4.38 7.26 -29.58
CA GLN A 115 -4.03 8.40 -28.71
C GLN A 115 -4.74 8.32 -27.37
N PHE A 116 -6.03 8.00 -27.36
CA PHE A 116 -6.80 7.77 -26.14
C PHE A 116 -6.23 6.64 -25.31
N THR A 117 -6.03 5.45 -25.92
CA THR A 117 -5.46 4.29 -25.23
C THR A 117 -4.07 4.56 -24.66
N ASN A 118 -3.19 5.22 -25.42
CA ASN A 118 -1.85 5.55 -24.93
C ASN A 118 -1.88 6.53 -23.76
N THR A 119 -2.75 7.55 -23.80
CA THR A 119 -2.92 8.51 -22.70
C THR A 119 -3.44 7.81 -21.45
N MET A 120 -4.39 6.91 -21.59
CA MET A 120 -4.95 6.11 -20.51
C MET A 120 -3.90 5.20 -19.87
N ILE A 121 -3.13 4.45 -20.67
CA ILE A 121 -2.04 3.61 -20.19
C ILE A 121 -1.00 4.45 -19.44
N LEU A 122 -0.62 5.60 -19.98
CA LEU A 122 0.36 6.48 -19.34
C LEU A 122 -0.14 7.01 -17.99
N PHE A 123 -1.37 7.52 -17.93
CA PHE A 123 -1.96 8.05 -16.70
C PHE A 123 -2.10 6.96 -15.63
N MET A 124 -2.69 5.83 -15.99
CA MET A 124 -2.87 4.69 -15.08
C MET A 124 -1.51 4.15 -14.60
N GLY A 125 -0.52 4.08 -15.50
CA GLY A 125 0.84 3.67 -15.16
C GLY A 125 1.50 4.61 -14.15
N ILE A 126 1.37 5.91 -14.33
CA ILE A 126 1.88 6.94 -13.39
C ILE A 126 1.22 6.77 -12.02
N MET A 127 -0.11 6.67 -11.96
CA MET A 127 -0.84 6.48 -10.70
C MET A 127 -0.43 5.18 -10.01
N TRP A 128 -0.17 4.12 -10.77
CA TRP A 128 0.27 2.84 -10.24
C TRP A 128 1.69 2.87 -9.70
N VAL A 129 2.60 3.59 -10.34
CA VAL A 129 3.97 3.84 -9.85
C VAL A 129 3.94 4.66 -8.55
N ILE A 130 3.14 5.72 -8.51
CA ILE A 130 2.93 6.53 -7.29
C ILE A 130 2.42 5.65 -6.15
N ASN A 131 1.41 4.80 -6.42
CA ASN A 131 0.92 3.84 -5.44
C ASN A 131 2.03 2.91 -4.95
N GLY A 132 2.89 2.38 -5.82
CA GLY A 132 4.04 1.56 -5.45
C GLY A 132 5.01 2.27 -4.50
N MET A 133 5.28 3.56 -4.74
CA MET A 133 6.10 4.38 -3.84
C MET A 133 5.45 4.53 -2.46
N LEU A 134 4.16 4.82 -2.42
CA LEU A 134 3.40 5.02 -1.19
C LEU A 134 3.21 3.71 -0.40
N GLN A 135 3.11 2.58 -1.07
CA GLN A 135 3.03 1.25 -0.44
C GLN A 135 4.26 0.96 0.45
N GLY A 136 5.42 1.54 0.13
CA GLY A 136 6.63 1.44 0.95
C GLY A 136 6.49 2.03 2.35
N THR A 137 5.51 2.90 2.59
CA THR A 137 5.26 3.51 3.91
C THR A 137 4.59 2.57 4.92
N GLY A 138 4.08 1.40 4.49
CA GLY A 138 3.29 0.50 5.34
C GLY A 138 4.11 -0.27 6.35
N PHE A 139 5.13 -1.03 5.90
CA PHE A 139 5.87 -1.96 6.75
C PHE A 139 6.82 -1.29 7.78
N PRO A 140 7.67 -0.31 7.41
CA PRO A 140 8.68 0.22 8.32
C PRO A 140 8.09 0.78 9.64
N PRO A 141 7.03 1.60 9.64
CA PRO A 141 6.45 2.09 10.89
C PRO A 141 5.81 0.97 11.73
N CYS A 142 5.26 -0.07 11.10
CA CYS A 142 4.75 -1.24 11.82
C CYS A 142 5.88 -1.97 12.53
N ALA A 143 6.98 -2.28 11.84
CA ALA A 143 8.14 -2.96 12.43
C ALA A 143 8.68 -2.17 13.63
N ARG A 144 8.83 -0.85 13.49
CA ARG A 144 9.29 0.03 14.58
C ARG A 144 8.36 0.01 15.78
N LEU A 145 7.04 0.10 15.56
CA LEU A 145 6.07 0.06 16.66
C LEU A 145 6.05 -1.31 17.35
N LEU A 146 6.11 -2.40 16.59
CA LEU A 146 6.09 -3.75 17.14
C LEU A 146 7.34 -4.04 17.97
N THR A 147 8.53 -3.69 17.47
CA THR A 147 9.79 -3.88 18.23
C THR A 147 9.87 -2.99 19.47
N HIS A 148 9.20 -1.84 19.48
CA HIS A 148 9.14 -0.97 20.65
C HIS A 148 8.17 -1.47 21.73
N TRP A 149 7.02 -2.03 21.32
CA TRP A 149 5.96 -2.46 22.26
C TRP A 149 6.03 -3.92 22.67
N ILE A 150 6.79 -4.77 21.96
CA ILE A 150 6.86 -6.19 22.23
C ILE A 150 8.25 -6.53 22.81
N PRO A 151 8.32 -7.12 24.01
CA PRO A 151 9.57 -7.60 24.56
C PRO A 151 10.25 -8.61 23.63
N PRO A 152 11.61 -8.65 23.56
CA PRO A 152 12.33 -9.57 22.68
C PRO A 152 11.94 -11.04 22.85
N THR A 153 11.61 -11.46 24.07
CA THR A 153 11.19 -12.82 24.41
C THR A 153 9.85 -13.24 23.81
N GLU A 154 8.98 -12.26 23.50
CA GLU A 154 7.65 -12.49 22.95
C GLU A 154 7.54 -12.04 21.47
N LEU A 155 8.63 -11.48 20.93
CA LEU A 155 8.61 -10.85 19.62
C LEU A 155 8.30 -11.85 18.50
N ALA A 156 8.99 -12.99 18.48
CA ALA A 156 8.84 -13.98 17.41
C ALA A 156 7.40 -14.53 17.30
N PRO A 157 6.75 -15.05 18.37
CA PRO A 157 5.40 -15.55 18.27
C PRO A 157 4.38 -14.46 17.93
N LYS A 158 4.52 -13.24 18.47
CA LYS A 158 3.62 -12.14 18.17
C LYS A 158 3.77 -11.62 16.73
N MET A 159 5.01 -11.59 16.21
CA MET A 159 5.27 -11.25 14.83
C MET A 159 4.72 -12.29 13.86
N SER A 160 4.75 -13.57 14.21
CA SER A 160 4.12 -14.63 13.40
C SER A 160 2.62 -14.42 13.27
N VAL A 161 1.94 -14.11 14.37
CA VAL A 161 0.50 -13.75 14.35
C VAL A 161 0.28 -12.45 13.56
N TRP A 162 1.09 -11.43 13.76
CA TRP A 162 0.98 -10.17 13.04
C TRP A 162 1.15 -10.36 11.53
N ASN A 163 2.05 -11.24 11.10
CA ASN A 163 2.29 -11.53 9.69
C ASN A 163 1.07 -12.11 8.97
N THR A 164 0.09 -12.69 9.65
CA THR A 164 -1.16 -13.14 9.02
C THR A 164 -1.95 -11.99 8.40
N SER A 165 -1.68 -10.75 8.81
CA SER A 165 -2.35 -9.55 8.28
C SER A 165 -2.23 -9.39 6.76
N HIS A 166 -1.11 -9.81 6.17
CA HIS A 166 -0.92 -9.76 4.72
C HIS A 166 -1.71 -10.84 3.95
N SER A 167 -2.19 -11.86 4.63
CA SER A 167 -3.04 -12.90 4.03
C SER A 167 -4.53 -12.57 4.16
N ILE A 168 -4.88 -11.62 5.04
CA ILE A 168 -6.25 -11.15 5.24
C ILE A 168 -6.60 -10.04 4.23
N GLY A 169 -5.66 -9.17 3.88
CA GLY A 169 -5.79 -8.13 2.86
C GLY A 169 -5.33 -8.61 1.51
#